data_f8c12c06feb7d29ee00ac67b13a0ba88
#
_entry.id   f8c12c06feb7d29ee00ac67b13a0ba88
#
_cell.length_a   1.000
_cell.length_b   1.000
_cell.length_c   1.000
_cell.angle_alpha   90.00
_cell.angle_beta   90.00
_cell.angle_gamma   90.00
#
_symmetry.space_group_name_H-M   'P 1'
#
loop_
_entity.id
_entity.type
_entity.pdbx_description
1 polymer ?
#
loop_
_entity_poly.entity_id
_entity_poly.type
_entity_poly.pdbx_seq_one_letter_code
_entity_poly.pdbx_strand_id
1 'polypeptide(L)'
;MAARVQRLRGVQEAVQPLTVTWLGHSTVLVESSGVRVLTDPVLRPWLLHLRRVDGGVRTPHDVDAVLVSHAHYDHLDVRSLRLVGAPTVVVPRGARRLVARTRSRTVVELDAGEEASIGALTVRATRALHDGHRHPFRPAAAALGFLIEGAERVYFAGDTDVFDGMRELAPGLDVALLPIAGWGPRVGPGHMDPARAAEALRLLRPRVAIPIHWGTYRRRGMPSDAATMRAPAEEFARLAAARAPEVAVATLAPGEAYVVAESVRR
;
A
#
# COMPACT_ATOMS: atom_id res chain seq x y z
N MET A 1 -13.13 31.06 -52.35
CA MET A 1 -12.20 30.09 -51.73
C MET A 1 -12.58 29.87 -50.29
N ALA A 2 -13.20 28.76 -49.96
CA ALA A 2 -13.67 28.47 -48.60
C ALA A 2 -12.61 27.61 -47.91
N ALA A 3 -12.03 28.10 -46.82
CA ALA A 3 -11.08 27.38 -45.99
C ALA A 3 -11.80 26.28 -45.19
N ARG A 4 -11.41 25.05 -45.44
CA ARG A 4 -11.89 23.85 -44.79
C ARG A 4 -11.21 23.72 -43.43
N VAL A 5 -11.92 24.05 -42.33
CA VAL A 5 -11.45 23.79 -40.97
C VAL A 5 -11.50 22.29 -40.72
N GLN A 6 -10.33 21.67 -40.66
CA GLN A 6 -10.17 20.27 -40.24
C GLN A 6 -10.31 20.19 -38.71
N ARG A 7 -11.40 19.65 -38.20
CA ARG A 7 -11.53 19.29 -36.78
C ARG A 7 -10.56 18.16 -36.50
N LEU A 8 -9.53 18.43 -35.73
CA LEU A 8 -8.72 17.40 -35.09
C LEU A 8 -9.64 16.60 -34.16
N ARG A 9 -9.86 15.33 -34.48
CA ARG A 9 -10.50 14.37 -33.59
C ARG A 9 -9.55 14.22 -32.40
N GLY A 10 -10.02 14.63 -31.19
CA GLY A 10 -9.33 14.33 -29.95
C GLY A 10 -9.16 12.82 -29.84
N VAL A 11 -7.94 12.38 -29.71
CA VAL A 11 -7.63 11.02 -29.26
C VAL A 11 -8.12 10.98 -27.82
N GLN A 12 -9.26 10.32 -27.56
CA GLN A 12 -9.60 9.93 -26.21
C GLN A 12 -8.51 8.95 -25.78
N GLU A 13 -7.58 9.39 -24.94
CA GLU A 13 -6.68 8.47 -24.24
C GLU A 13 -7.57 7.47 -23.51
N ALA A 14 -7.45 6.20 -23.87
CA ALA A 14 -8.15 5.13 -23.17
C ALA A 14 -7.75 5.21 -21.70
N VAL A 15 -8.74 5.36 -20.81
CA VAL A 15 -8.51 5.35 -19.38
C VAL A 15 -7.83 4.03 -19.04
N GLN A 16 -6.60 4.09 -18.55
CA GLN A 16 -5.89 2.87 -18.18
C GLN A 16 -6.54 2.29 -16.92
N PRO A 17 -6.86 1.00 -16.91
CA PRO A 17 -7.49 0.37 -15.77
C PRO A 17 -6.57 0.43 -14.54
N LEU A 18 -7.19 0.51 -13.35
CA LEU A 18 -6.44 0.40 -12.10
C LEU A 18 -5.65 -0.91 -12.07
N THR A 19 -4.35 -0.78 -11.91
CA THR A 19 -3.44 -1.92 -11.74
C THR A 19 -2.73 -1.84 -10.40
N VAL A 20 -2.72 -2.95 -9.67
CA VAL A 20 -2.07 -3.08 -8.37
C VAL A 20 -1.02 -4.17 -8.45
N THR A 21 0.26 -3.81 -8.34
CA THR A 21 1.38 -4.76 -8.34
C THR A 21 1.96 -4.91 -6.93
N TRP A 22 1.89 -6.11 -6.36
CA TRP A 22 2.51 -6.35 -5.07
C TRP A 22 4.00 -6.68 -5.22
N LEU A 23 4.84 -5.87 -4.61
CA LEU A 23 6.30 -6.03 -4.68
C LEU A 23 6.88 -6.69 -3.41
N GLY A 24 6.01 -7.21 -2.56
CA GLY A 24 6.35 -7.86 -1.30
C GLY A 24 6.23 -6.91 -0.10
N HIS A 25 6.01 -7.49 1.07
CA HIS A 25 5.77 -6.78 2.34
C HIS A 25 4.63 -5.74 2.20
N SER A 26 4.86 -4.50 2.58
CA SER A 26 3.93 -3.37 2.37
C SER A 26 4.26 -2.54 1.12
N THR A 27 5.16 -3.03 0.27
CA THR A 27 5.53 -2.36 -0.98
C THR A 27 4.56 -2.74 -2.08
N VAL A 28 3.71 -1.80 -2.48
CA VAL A 28 2.70 -1.98 -3.54
C VAL A 28 2.79 -0.82 -4.52
N LEU A 29 2.84 -1.12 -5.81
CA LEU A 29 2.70 -0.15 -6.88
C LEU A 29 1.23 -0.09 -7.28
N VAL A 30 0.63 1.09 -7.19
CA VAL A 30 -0.73 1.42 -7.62
C VAL A 30 -0.64 2.31 -8.84
N GLU A 31 -1.21 1.88 -9.96
CA GLU A 31 -1.23 2.60 -11.22
C GLU A 31 -2.69 2.90 -11.57
N SER A 32 -3.08 4.16 -11.54
CA SER A 32 -4.44 4.62 -11.85
C SER A 32 -4.40 6.00 -12.48
N SER A 33 -5.24 6.25 -13.46
CA SER A 33 -5.39 7.55 -14.14
C SER A 33 -4.06 8.12 -14.67
N GLY A 34 -3.15 7.25 -15.13
CA GLY A 34 -1.83 7.62 -15.63
C GLY A 34 -0.81 8.01 -14.55
N VAL A 35 -1.14 7.84 -13.27
CA VAL A 35 -0.26 8.15 -12.12
C VAL A 35 0.21 6.87 -11.45
N ARG A 36 1.48 6.82 -11.05
CA ARG A 36 2.14 5.68 -10.42
C ARG A 36 2.53 6.02 -8.99
N VAL A 37 1.85 5.41 -8.02
CA VAL A 37 2.08 5.61 -6.59
C VAL A 37 2.64 4.33 -5.96
N LEU A 38 3.73 4.44 -5.20
CA LEU A 38 4.36 3.33 -4.52
C LEU A 38 4.23 3.46 -3.01
N THR A 39 3.74 2.42 -2.35
CA THR A 39 3.62 2.41 -0.88
C THR A 39 4.84 1.78 -0.23
N ASP A 40 5.27 2.29 0.92
CA ASP A 40 6.28 1.76 1.87
C ASP A 40 7.42 0.97 1.19
N PRO A 41 8.24 1.59 0.32
CA PRO A 41 9.22 0.84 -0.45
C PRO A 41 10.34 0.27 0.42
N VAL A 42 10.40 -1.06 0.52
CA VAL A 42 11.48 -1.83 1.13
C VAL A 42 11.92 -2.91 0.14
N LEU A 43 12.98 -2.59 -0.64
CA LEU A 43 13.40 -3.38 -1.81
C LEU A 43 14.70 -4.15 -1.57
N ARG A 44 15.26 -4.06 -0.36
CA ARG A 44 16.57 -4.64 -0.04
C ARG A 44 16.47 -6.10 0.38
N PRO A 45 17.52 -6.91 0.10
CA PRO A 45 17.57 -8.31 0.53
C PRO A 45 17.72 -8.47 2.05
N TRP A 46 18.23 -7.43 2.74
CA TRP A 46 18.44 -7.40 4.19
C TRP A 46 17.96 -6.10 4.79
N LEU A 47 17.24 -6.21 5.90
CA LEU A 47 16.77 -5.08 6.68
C LEU A 47 16.97 -5.37 8.17
N LEU A 48 18.01 -4.77 8.78
CA LEU A 48 18.43 -5.08 10.15
C LEU A 48 18.65 -6.61 10.34
N HIS A 49 17.84 -7.25 11.19
CA HIS A 49 17.87 -8.68 11.46
C HIS A 49 16.94 -9.51 10.56
N LEU A 50 16.27 -8.86 9.60
CA LEU A 50 15.34 -9.47 8.67
C LEU A 50 16.03 -9.80 7.35
N ARG A 51 15.74 -10.96 6.79
CA ARG A 51 16.15 -11.38 5.45
C ARG A 51 14.93 -11.49 4.54
N ARG A 52 15.05 -10.98 3.34
CA ARG A 52 14.07 -11.18 2.28
C ARG A 52 14.18 -12.63 1.75
N VAL A 53 13.06 -13.31 1.60
CA VAL A 53 13.01 -14.76 1.28
C VAL A 53 12.18 -15.09 0.04
N ASP A 54 11.59 -14.09 -0.59
CA ASP A 54 10.73 -14.21 -1.78
C ASP A 54 11.50 -14.12 -3.12
N GLY A 55 12.83 -14.11 -3.10
CA GLY A 55 13.68 -13.97 -4.30
C GLY A 55 13.92 -12.52 -4.74
N GLY A 56 13.23 -11.55 -4.16
CA GLY A 56 13.32 -10.14 -4.53
C GLY A 56 12.53 -9.76 -5.77
N VAL A 57 12.42 -8.46 -6.00
CA VAL A 57 11.69 -7.89 -7.13
C VAL A 57 12.53 -6.78 -7.79
N ARG A 58 12.18 -6.44 -9.03
CA ARG A 58 12.78 -5.29 -9.71
C ARG A 58 12.31 -4.00 -9.06
N THR A 59 13.20 -3.02 -8.96
CA THR A 59 12.84 -1.66 -8.55
C THR A 59 11.89 -1.07 -9.60
N PRO A 60 10.70 -0.58 -9.20
CA PRO A 60 9.82 0.10 -10.14
C PRO A 60 10.44 1.41 -10.61
N HIS A 61 10.23 1.74 -11.89
CA HIS A 61 10.66 2.99 -12.51
C HIS A 61 9.47 3.94 -12.66
N ASP A 62 9.75 5.20 -12.96
CA ASP A 62 8.73 6.21 -13.30
C ASP A 62 7.62 6.32 -12.23
N VAL A 63 8.01 6.27 -10.97
CA VAL A 63 7.11 6.44 -9.83
C VAL A 63 6.92 7.93 -9.57
N ASP A 64 5.68 8.43 -9.61
CA ASP A 64 5.35 9.84 -9.40
C ASP A 64 5.42 10.22 -7.92
N ALA A 65 4.94 9.34 -7.05
CA ALA A 65 5.01 9.55 -5.61
C ALA A 65 5.23 8.26 -4.82
N VAL A 66 5.90 8.41 -3.68
CA VAL A 66 5.96 7.38 -2.65
C VAL A 66 5.13 7.81 -1.45
N LEU A 67 4.30 6.90 -0.94
CA LEU A 67 3.56 7.06 0.31
C LEU A 67 4.24 6.23 1.39
N VAL A 68 4.59 6.86 2.50
CA VAL A 68 5.17 6.19 3.66
C VAL A 68 4.18 6.23 4.80
N SER A 69 3.70 5.05 5.22
CA SER A 69 2.67 4.93 6.25
C SER A 69 3.16 5.32 7.65
N HIS A 70 4.37 4.91 8.01
CA HIS A 70 4.96 5.23 9.30
C HIS A 70 6.48 5.04 9.31
N ALA A 71 7.11 5.34 10.44
CA ALA A 71 8.57 5.47 10.50
C ALA A 71 9.33 4.17 10.79
N HIS A 72 8.69 3.02 10.97
CA HIS A 72 9.38 1.75 11.21
C HIS A 72 10.33 1.40 10.06
N TYR A 73 11.39 0.63 10.35
CA TYR A 73 12.45 0.35 9.39
C TYR A 73 11.99 -0.50 8.20
N ASP A 74 10.95 -1.30 8.38
CA ASP A 74 10.33 -2.14 7.35
C ASP A 74 9.21 -1.45 6.56
N HIS A 75 9.03 -0.14 6.75
CA HIS A 75 8.15 0.74 5.96
C HIS A 75 8.90 1.96 5.41
N LEU A 76 9.74 2.60 6.24
CA LEU A 76 10.56 3.73 5.84
C LEU A 76 12.02 3.29 5.69
N ASP A 77 12.40 2.78 4.53
CA ASP A 77 13.81 2.49 4.18
C ASP A 77 14.38 3.54 3.24
N VAL A 78 15.20 4.43 3.77
CA VAL A 78 15.83 5.54 3.02
C VAL A 78 16.65 5.05 1.82
N ARG A 79 17.22 3.84 1.88
CA ARG A 79 17.98 3.28 0.74
C ARG A 79 17.05 2.90 -0.40
N SER A 80 15.91 2.27 -0.10
CA SER A 80 14.89 1.96 -1.10
C SER A 80 14.28 3.23 -1.69
N LEU A 81 13.98 4.24 -0.86
CA LEU A 81 13.53 5.56 -1.35
C LEU A 81 14.51 6.18 -2.36
N ARG A 82 15.82 6.06 -2.11
CA ARG A 82 16.86 6.54 -3.06
C ARG A 82 16.91 5.72 -4.34
N LEU A 83 16.69 4.42 -4.28
CA LEU A 83 16.65 3.53 -5.45
C LEU A 83 15.45 3.89 -6.36
N VAL A 84 14.29 4.10 -5.76
CA VAL A 84 13.06 4.49 -6.48
C VAL A 84 13.23 5.89 -7.09
N GLY A 85 13.73 6.85 -6.31
CA GLY A 85 14.01 8.21 -6.79
C GLY A 85 12.77 9.01 -7.18
N ALA A 86 11.61 8.70 -6.61
CA ALA A 86 10.36 9.41 -6.88
C ALA A 86 10.48 10.92 -6.61
N PRO A 87 9.88 11.79 -7.45
CA PRO A 87 9.94 13.24 -7.27
C PRO A 87 9.21 13.69 -6.00
N THR A 88 8.15 12.99 -5.59
CA THR A 88 7.36 13.31 -4.40
C THR A 88 7.42 12.17 -3.38
N VAL A 89 7.56 12.54 -2.09
CA VAL A 89 7.41 11.60 -0.98
C VAL A 89 6.42 12.17 0.02
N VAL A 90 5.36 11.42 0.28
CA VAL A 90 4.35 11.73 1.31
C VAL A 90 4.69 10.95 2.57
N VAL A 91 4.75 11.61 3.70
CA VAL A 91 5.12 11.01 4.99
C VAL A 91 4.21 11.52 6.11
N PRO A 92 4.08 10.82 7.23
CA PRO A 92 3.44 11.35 8.41
C PRO A 92 4.13 12.63 8.91
N ARG A 93 3.37 13.56 9.46
CA ARG A 93 3.89 14.79 10.04
C ARG A 93 4.95 14.50 11.10
N GLY A 94 6.08 15.20 11.02
CA GLY A 94 7.27 14.99 11.85
C GLY A 94 8.31 14.03 11.25
N ALA A 95 7.97 13.30 10.18
CA ALA A 95 8.90 12.35 9.54
C ALA A 95 9.80 12.97 8.45
N ARG A 96 9.59 14.22 8.03
CA ARG A 96 10.38 14.91 6.98
C ARG A 96 11.89 14.75 7.13
N ARG A 97 12.40 14.85 8.35
CA ARG A 97 13.86 14.73 8.62
C ARG A 97 14.41 13.34 8.29
N LEU A 98 13.59 12.29 8.37
CA LEU A 98 13.99 10.92 8.07
C LEU A 98 14.22 10.71 6.56
N VAL A 99 13.49 11.46 5.71
CA VAL A 99 13.58 11.39 4.25
C VAL A 99 14.40 12.54 3.62
N ALA A 100 14.95 13.43 4.41
CA ALA A 100 15.70 14.61 3.94
C ALA A 100 16.93 14.27 3.04
N ARG A 101 17.43 13.04 3.12
CA ARG A 101 18.57 12.56 2.31
C ARG A 101 18.14 11.75 1.10
N THR A 102 16.85 11.69 0.76
CA THR A 102 16.37 11.13 -0.51
C THR A 102 16.63 12.09 -1.66
N ARG A 103 16.43 11.63 -2.89
CA ARG A 103 16.55 12.48 -4.10
C ARG A 103 15.23 13.19 -4.46
N SER A 104 14.22 13.06 -3.63
CA SER A 104 12.90 13.63 -3.87
C SER A 104 12.94 15.15 -3.84
N ARG A 105 12.25 15.78 -4.79
CA ARG A 105 12.14 17.25 -4.90
C ARG A 105 11.14 17.81 -3.90
N THR A 106 10.07 17.05 -3.67
CA THR A 106 8.95 17.46 -2.80
C THR A 106 8.77 16.44 -1.69
N VAL A 107 8.67 16.92 -0.45
CA VAL A 107 8.26 16.12 0.71
C VAL A 107 6.99 16.75 1.27
N VAL A 108 5.91 15.98 1.27
CA VAL A 108 4.62 16.37 1.83
C VAL A 108 4.44 15.67 3.16
N GLU A 109 4.10 16.42 4.20
CA GLU A 109 3.77 15.87 5.51
C GLU A 109 2.27 15.96 5.74
N LEU A 110 1.65 14.85 6.12
CA LEU A 110 0.21 14.78 6.39
C LEU A 110 -0.07 14.27 7.80
N ASP A 111 -1.16 14.75 8.37
CA ASP A 111 -1.87 14.17 9.49
C ASP A 111 -3.11 13.42 8.99
N ALA A 112 -3.68 12.52 9.80
CA ALA A 112 -4.92 11.83 9.45
C ALA A 112 -6.04 12.84 9.14
N GLY A 113 -6.70 12.66 8.00
CA GLY A 113 -7.73 13.56 7.46
C GLY A 113 -7.21 14.59 6.47
N GLU A 114 -5.89 14.84 6.41
CA GLU A 114 -5.29 15.74 5.42
C GLU A 114 -5.08 15.04 4.06
N GLU A 115 -4.98 15.83 3.00
CA GLU A 115 -4.91 15.35 1.62
C GLU A 115 -3.73 15.98 0.86
N ALA A 116 -3.27 15.28 -0.16
CA ALA A 116 -2.31 15.77 -1.15
C ALA A 116 -2.74 15.35 -2.57
N SER A 117 -2.55 16.24 -3.54
CA SER A 117 -2.77 15.92 -4.96
C SER A 117 -1.49 15.36 -5.58
N ILE A 118 -1.59 14.23 -6.26
CA ILE A 118 -0.49 13.60 -7.00
C ILE A 118 -0.99 13.35 -8.43
N GLY A 119 -0.65 14.25 -9.34
CA GLY A 119 -1.20 14.22 -10.70
C GLY A 119 -2.73 14.28 -10.67
N ALA A 120 -3.39 13.29 -11.26
CA ALA A 120 -4.85 13.15 -11.28
C ALA A 120 -5.43 12.48 -10.03
N LEU A 121 -4.59 12.06 -9.08
CA LEU A 121 -5.04 11.38 -7.87
C LEU A 121 -5.07 12.32 -6.67
N THR A 122 -6.04 12.11 -5.78
CA THR A 122 -6.06 12.66 -4.42
C THR A 122 -5.64 11.55 -3.45
N VAL A 123 -4.64 11.83 -2.61
CA VAL A 123 -4.16 10.93 -1.57
C VAL A 123 -4.57 11.51 -0.23
N ARG A 124 -5.51 10.86 0.46
CA ARG A 124 -5.96 11.26 1.79
C ARG A 124 -5.34 10.35 2.84
N ALA A 125 -4.67 10.95 3.83
CA ALA A 125 -4.16 10.24 4.98
C ALA A 125 -5.31 9.82 5.90
N THR A 126 -5.30 8.57 6.34
CA THR A 126 -6.28 8.01 7.26
C THR A 126 -5.63 7.65 8.59
N ARG A 127 -6.44 7.55 9.64
CA ARG A 127 -5.96 7.05 10.93
C ARG A 127 -5.50 5.60 10.79
N ALA A 128 -4.46 5.25 11.57
CA ALA A 128 -4.08 3.87 11.84
C ALA A 128 -3.95 3.65 13.35
N LEU A 129 -4.30 2.46 13.82
CA LEU A 129 -4.09 2.04 15.21
C LEU A 129 -2.77 1.28 15.32
N HIS A 130 -1.68 2.03 15.30
CA HIS A 130 -0.33 1.48 15.35
C HIS A 130 0.63 2.46 16.02
N ASP A 131 1.65 1.94 16.69
CA ASP A 131 2.72 2.75 17.27
C ASP A 131 3.74 3.11 16.19
N GLY A 132 3.80 4.38 15.79
CA GLY A 132 4.72 4.89 14.77
C GLY A 132 6.14 5.21 15.26
N HIS A 133 6.53 4.83 16.48
CA HIS A 133 7.85 5.14 17.04
C HIS A 133 8.98 4.38 16.35
N ARG A 134 9.82 5.10 15.61
CA ARG A 134 11.07 4.53 15.06
C ARG A 134 12.14 4.28 16.11
N HIS A 135 12.12 5.06 17.17
CA HIS A 135 13.12 5.00 18.23
C HIS A 135 12.48 5.43 19.57
N PRO A 136 12.67 4.66 20.66
CA PRO A 136 11.96 4.87 21.92
C PRO A 136 12.20 6.24 22.58
N PHE A 137 13.28 6.94 22.19
CA PHE A 137 13.67 8.25 22.76
C PHE A 137 13.47 9.43 21.81
N ARG A 138 12.71 9.27 20.72
CA ARG A 138 12.40 10.36 19.78
C ARG A 138 10.88 10.51 19.63
N PRO A 139 10.39 11.73 19.34
CA PRO A 139 8.98 11.91 19.03
C PRO A 139 8.54 10.96 17.94
N ALA A 140 7.40 10.30 18.14
CA ALA A 140 6.75 9.52 17.12
C ALA A 140 6.14 10.43 16.06
N ALA A 141 6.26 10.03 14.80
CA ALA A 141 5.29 10.42 13.80
C ALA A 141 4.11 9.44 13.89
N ALA A 142 2.88 9.94 13.76
CA ALA A 142 1.70 9.08 13.78
C ALA A 142 1.78 8.04 12.66
N ALA A 143 1.27 6.84 12.90
CA ALA A 143 1.06 5.89 11.81
C ALA A 143 -0.19 6.29 11.00
N LEU A 144 -0.12 6.15 9.68
CA LEU A 144 -1.16 6.50 8.74
C LEU A 144 -1.47 5.32 7.81
N GLY A 145 -2.73 5.19 7.42
CA GLY A 145 -3.11 4.58 6.16
C GLY A 145 -3.28 5.66 5.09
N PHE A 146 -3.54 5.25 3.85
CA PHE A 146 -3.83 6.18 2.75
C PHE A 146 -5.01 5.68 1.94
N LEU A 147 -5.94 6.58 1.65
CA LEU A 147 -6.96 6.40 0.64
C LEU A 147 -6.49 7.12 -0.63
N ILE A 148 -6.28 6.37 -1.70
CA ILE A 148 -5.85 6.85 -3.00
C ILE A 148 -7.10 6.92 -3.87
N GLU A 149 -7.49 8.12 -4.28
CA GLU A 149 -8.76 8.41 -4.95
C GLU A 149 -8.49 8.97 -6.34
N GLY A 150 -9.08 8.32 -7.34
CA GLY A 150 -9.09 8.70 -8.74
C GLY A 150 -10.40 8.22 -9.38
N ALA A 151 -10.33 7.57 -10.54
CA ALA A 151 -11.47 6.86 -11.11
C ALA A 151 -11.91 5.71 -10.19
N GLU A 152 -10.96 5.05 -9.55
CA GLU A 152 -11.16 4.02 -8.53
C GLU A 152 -10.63 4.50 -7.18
N ARG A 153 -11.03 3.77 -6.11
CA ARG A 153 -10.61 4.05 -4.72
C ARG A 153 -9.85 2.88 -4.16
N VAL A 154 -8.61 3.13 -3.74
CA VAL A 154 -7.71 2.15 -3.15
C VAL A 154 -7.36 2.55 -1.73
N TYR A 155 -7.63 1.69 -0.75
CA TYR A 155 -7.20 1.87 0.62
C TYR A 155 -5.93 1.07 0.90
N PHE A 156 -4.85 1.74 1.22
CA PHE A 156 -3.63 1.16 1.76
C PHE A 156 -3.63 1.36 3.27
N ALA A 157 -3.78 0.29 4.03
CA ALA A 157 -3.95 0.38 5.47
C ALA A 157 -2.66 0.76 6.22
N GLY A 158 -1.47 0.50 5.64
CA GLY A 158 -0.22 0.49 6.40
C GLY A 158 -0.27 -0.57 7.50
N ASP A 159 0.47 -0.39 8.58
CA ASP A 159 0.29 -1.21 9.78
C ASP A 159 -0.78 -0.59 10.68
N THR A 160 -1.75 -1.40 11.03
CA THR A 160 -2.89 -1.00 11.87
C THR A 160 -3.58 -2.23 12.45
N ASP A 161 -4.25 -2.06 13.57
CA ASP A 161 -5.32 -2.97 13.99
C ASP A 161 -6.68 -2.48 13.42
N VAL A 162 -7.73 -3.29 13.61
CA VAL A 162 -9.10 -2.95 13.22
C VAL A 162 -9.64 -1.83 14.12
N PHE A 163 -10.31 -0.84 13.53
CA PHE A 163 -10.97 0.26 14.23
C PHE A 163 -12.29 0.66 13.56
N ASP A 164 -13.21 1.22 14.32
CA ASP A 164 -14.56 1.54 13.83
C ASP A 164 -14.58 2.53 12.66
N GLY A 165 -13.66 3.49 12.63
CA GLY A 165 -13.52 4.46 11.53
C GLY A 165 -13.26 3.85 10.16
N MET A 166 -12.90 2.56 10.06
CA MET A 166 -12.81 1.86 8.79
C MET A 166 -14.13 1.84 8.01
N ARG A 167 -15.29 1.93 8.70
CA ARG A 167 -16.61 2.02 8.05
C ARG A 167 -16.76 3.27 7.17
N GLU A 168 -16.10 4.35 7.54
CA GLU A 168 -16.14 5.62 6.81
C GLU A 168 -15.40 5.55 5.47
N LEU A 169 -14.49 4.57 5.34
CA LEU A 169 -13.72 4.33 4.11
C LEU A 169 -14.49 3.44 3.11
N ALA A 170 -15.54 2.72 3.58
CA ALA A 170 -16.27 1.73 2.80
C ALA A 170 -16.96 2.26 1.53
N PRO A 171 -17.59 3.47 1.50
CA PRO A 171 -18.35 3.88 0.34
C PRO A 171 -17.52 3.93 -0.95
N GLY A 172 -17.85 3.05 -1.91
CA GLY A 172 -17.19 2.99 -3.22
C GLY A 172 -15.74 2.50 -3.20
N LEU A 173 -15.32 1.76 -2.18
CA LEU A 173 -13.96 1.22 -2.09
C LEU A 173 -13.79 0.05 -3.07
N ASP A 174 -12.89 0.22 -4.04
CA ASP A 174 -12.61 -0.80 -5.04
C ASP A 174 -11.59 -1.81 -4.52
N VAL A 175 -10.48 -1.36 -3.93
CA VAL A 175 -9.41 -2.22 -3.42
C VAL A 175 -9.03 -1.88 -1.99
N ALA A 176 -8.86 -2.90 -1.14
CA ALA A 176 -8.22 -2.77 0.17
C ALA A 176 -6.91 -3.58 0.21
N LEU A 177 -5.81 -2.90 0.54
CA LEU A 177 -4.49 -3.48 0.77
C LEU A 177 -4.31 -3.63 2.29
N LEU A 178 -4.46 -4.86 2.80
CA LEU A 178 -4.53 -5.12 4.23
C LEU A 178 -3.33 -5.92 4.73
N PRO A 179 -2.62 -5.48 5.78
CA PRO A 179 -1.60 -6.29 6.44
C PRO A 179 -2.28 -7.49 7.11
N ILE A 180 -1.70 -8.68 6.95
CA ILE A 180 -2.27 -9.91 7.51
C ILE A 180 -1.31 -10.69 8.39
N ALA A 181 -0.05 -10.26 8.47
CA ALA A 181 0.99 -10.95 9.23
C ALA A 181 2.13 -9.98 9.57
N GLY A 182 3.25 -10.54 9.96
CA GLY A 182 4.54 -9.87 10.16
C GLY A 182 5.68 -10.80 9.77
N TRP A 183 6.87 -10.51 10.25
CA TRP A 183 8.09 -11.31 9.98
C TRP A 183 8.37 -12.37 11.06
N GLY A 184 7.41 -12.65 11.94
CA GLY A 184 7.44 -13.67 12.98
C GLY A 184 6.13 -14.48 13.04
N PRO A 185 6.04 -15.46 13.95
CA PRO A 185 4.86 -16.32 14.08
C PRO A 185 3.66 -15.61 14.75
N ARG A 186 3.90 -14.46 15.37
CA ARG A 186 2.88 -13.63 16.02
C ARG A 186 3.09 -12.18 15.64
N VAL A 187 1.99 -11.46 15.49
CA VAL A 187 1.99 -10.00 15.36
C VAL A 187 1.82 -9.36 16.73
N GLY A 188 2.45 -8.20 16.92
CA GLY A 188 2.29 -7.40 18.14
C GLY A 188 1.01 -6.58 18.12
N PRO A 189 0.71 -5.84 19.21
CA PRO A 189 -0.38 -4.87 19.24
C PRO A 189 -0.29 -3.87 18.07
N GLY A 190 -1.43 -3.42 17.59
CA GLY A 190 -1.49 -2.48 16.45
C GLY A 190 -1.18 -3.12 15.10
N HIS A 191 -1.33 -4.44 14.97
CA HIS A 191 -1.21 -5.16 13.71
C HIS A 191 -2.39 -6.13 13.56
N MET A 192 -2.80 -6.36 12.32
CA MET A 192 -3.77 -7.39 12.00
C MET A 192 -3.06 -8.74 11.73
N ASP A 193 -3.64 -9.80 12.26
CA ASP A 193 -3.46 -11.17 11.80
C ASP A 193 -4.53 -11.50 10.74
N PRO A 194 -4.52 -12.72 10.13
CA PRO A 194 -5.53 -13.10 9.13
C PRO A 194 -6.97 -12.98 9.63
N ALA A 195 -7.22 -13.26 10.92
CA ALA A 195 -8.57 -13.21 11.49
C ALA A 195 -9.06 -11.76 11.68
N ARG A 196 -8.18 -10.87 12.13
CA ARG A 196 -8.44 -9.43 12.27
C ARG A 196 -8.62 -8.77 10.91
N ALA A 197 -7.78 -9.10 9.93
CA ALA A 197 -7.92 -8.58 8.57
C ALA A 197 -9.23 -9.01 7.91
N ALA A 198 -9.68 -10.27 8.12
CA ALA A 198 -10.98 -10.72 7.67
C ALA A 198 -12.16 -10.00 8.38
N GLU A 199 -11.98 -9.56 9.64
CA GLU A 199 -12.95 -8.71 10.32
C GLU A 199 -12.97 -7.30 9.74
N ALA A 200 -11.81 -6.73 9.37
CA ALA A 200 -11.74 -5.44 8.72
C ALA A 200 -12.52 -5.40 7.39
N LEU A 201 -12.60 -6.52 6.64
CA LEU A 201 -13.40 -6.60 5.40
C LEU A 201 -14.88 -6.31 5.64
N ARG A 202 -15.45 -6.71 6.79
CA ARG A 202 -16.84 -6.44 7.14
C ARG A 202 -17.13 -4.95 7.36
N LEU A 203 -16.11 -4.19 7.71
CA LEU A 203 -16.19 -2.74 7.90
C LEU A 203 -15.94 -2.00 6.58
N LEU A 204 -14.87 -2.38 5.87
CA LEU A 204 -14.39 -1.74 4.65
C LEU A 204 -15.22 -2.09 3.41
N ARG A 205 -15.71 -3.33 3.31
CA ARG A 205 -16.51 -3.85 2.20
C ARG A 205 -15.94 -3.50 0.81
N PRO A 206 -14.65 -3.74 0.55
CA PRO A 206 -14.06 -3.46 -0.76
C PRO A 206 -14.60 -4.46 -1.79
N ARG A 207 -14.49 -4.13 -3.08
CA ARG A 207 -14.73 -5.11 -4.15
C ARG A 207 -13.67 -6.21 -4.15
N VAL A 208 -12.40 -5.80 -3.92
CA VAL A 208 -11.24 -6.70 -3.89
C VAL A 208 -10.39 -6.42 -2.66
N ALA A 209 -9.96 -7.45 -1.96
CA ALA A 209 -8.95 -7.39 -0.91
C ALA A 209 -7.66 -8.05 -1.39
N ILE A 210 -6.54 -7.35 -1.24
CA ILE A 210 -5.20 -7.87 -1.54
C ILE A 210 -4.43 -7.91 -0.22
N PRO A 211 -4.11 -9.11 0.29
CA PRO A 211 -3.33 -9.24 1.51
C PRO A 211 -1.87 -8.82 1.27
N ILE A 212 -1.33 -8.03 2.17
CA ILE A 212 0.05 -7.55 2.19
C ILE A 212 0.73 -7.85 3.52
N HIS A 213 1.99 -7.46 3.68
CA HIS A 213 2.77 -7.59 4.91
C HIS A 213 2.98 -9.05 5.36
N TRP A 214 3.07 -9.99 4.41
CA TRP A 214 3.31 -11.42 4.62
C TRP A 214 4.36 -11.94 3.64
N GLY A 215 4.87 -13.14 3.86
CA GLY A 215 5.60 -13.92 2.85
C GLY A 215 6.93 -13.35 2.34
N THR A 216 7.38 -12.17 2.77
CA THR A 216 8.52 -11.46 2.19
C THR A 216 9.76 -11.47 3.09
N TYR A 217 9.61 -11.06 4.34
CA TYR A 217 10.71 -10.96 5.30
C TYR A 217 10.58 -11.96 6.44
N ARG A 218 11.72 -12.51 6.86
CA ARG A 218 11.82 -13.41 8.02
C ARG A 218 13.00 -13.04 8.89
N ARG A 219 12.86 -13.22 10.18
CA ARG A 219 13.98 -13.17 11.13
C ARG A 219 14.97 -14.27 10.79
N ARG A 220 16.27 -13.94 10.89
CA ARG A 220 17.33 -14.93 10.68
C ARG A 220 17.13 -16.12 11.63
N GLY A 221 17.24 -17.35 11.10
CA GLY A 221 17.07 -18.60 11.85
C GLY A 221 15.62 -19.06 12.01
N MET A 222 14.64 -18.30 11.54
CA MET A 222 13.24 -18.76 11.53
C MET A 222 12.92 -19.57 10.25
N PRO A 223 11.98 -20.52 10.32
CA PRO A 223 11.52 -21.26 9.14
C PRO A 223 11.05 -20.31 8.04
N SER A 224 11.45 -20.59 6.81
CA SER A 224 11.10 -19.80 5.62
C SER A 224 10.80 -20.68 4.42
N ASP A 225 10.34 -21.91 4.66
CA ASP A 225 9.80 -22.78 3.62
C ASP A 225 8.51 -22.19 3.03
N ALA A 226 8.19 -22.61 1.81
CA ALA A 226 7.07 -22.05 1.06
C ALA A 226 5.72 -22.18 1.79
N ALA A 227 5.48 -23.31 2.48
CA ALA A 227 4.23 -23.52 3.20
C ALA A 227 4.10 -22.53 4.37
N THR A 228 5.16 -22.41 5.20
CA THR A 228 5.19 -21.44 6.31
C THR A 228 4.98 -20.01 5.83
N MET A 229 5.56 -19.65 4.67
CA MET A 229 5.44 -18.27 4.15
C MET A 229 4.06 -17.99 3.56
N ARG A 230 3.35 -19.00 3.03
CA ARG A 230 2.02 -18.85 2.43
C ARG A 230 0.87 -18.97 3.43
N ALA A 231 1.07 -19.66 4.53
CA ALA A 231 0.03 -19.96 5.51
C ALA A 231 -0.81 -18.75 5.94
N PRO A 232 -0.26 -17.53 6.20
CA PRO A 232 -1.08 -16.38 6.56
C PRO A 232 -2.07 -15.97 5.45
N ALA A 233 -1.65 -16.02 4.17
CA ALA A 233 -2.51 -15.65 3.05
C ALA A 233 -3.60 -16.69 2.79
N GLU A 234 -3.29 -17.97 2.92
CA GLU A 234 -4.26 -19.07 2.80
C GLU A 234 -5.31 -19.00 3.92
N GLU A 235 -4.88 -18.73 5.15
CA GLU A 235 -5.79 -18.54 6.28
C GLU A 235 -6.66 -17.29 6.11
N PHE A 236 -6.10 -16.17 5.64
CA PHE A 236 -6.86 -14.96 5.34
C PHE A 236 -7.94 -15.22 4.28
N ALA A 237 -7.59 -15.87 3.17
CA ALA A 237 -8.54 -16.18 2.11
C ALA A 237 -9.68 -17.08 2.60
N ARG A 238 -9.36 -18.10 3.40
CA ARG A 238 -10.36 -18.98 4.02
C ARG A 238 -11.30 -18.22 4.96
N LEU A 239 -10.77 -17.33 5.80
CA LEU A 239 -11.56 -16.56 6.76
C LEU A 239 -12.38 -15.46 6.06
N ALA A 240 -11.84 -14.82 5.02
CA ALA A 240 -12.55 -13.84 4.21
C ALA A 240 -13.75 -14.47 3.51
N ALA A 241 -13.59 -15.65 2.90
CA ALA A 241 -14.69 -16.39 2.27
C ALA A 241 -15.82 -16.72 3.26
N ALA A 242 -15.49 -16.95 4.53
CA ALA A 242 -16.50 -17.24 5.57
C ALA A 242 -17.17 -15.99 6.16
N ARG A 243 -16.45 -14.86 6.27
CA ARG A 243 -16.91 -13.66 7.01
C ARG A 243 -17.38 -12.50 6.13
N ALA A 244 -16.89 -12.44 4.89
CA ALA A 244 -17.17 -11.40 3.91
C ALA A 244 -17.20 -12.02 2.49
N PRO A 245 -18.11 -12.96 2.21
CA PRO A 245 -18.15 -13.71 0.95
C PRO A 245 -18.38 -12.82 -0.28
N GLU A 246 -18.86 -11.61 -0.10
CA GLU A 246 -19.05 -10.61 -1.16
C GLU A 246 -17.72 -9.95 -1.61
N VAL A 247 -16.64 -10.11 -0.84
CA VAL A 247 -15.34 -9.52 -1.15
C VAL A 247 -14.47 -10.53 -1.89
N ALA A 248 -14.01 -10.18 -3.09
CA ALA A 248 -13.03 -11.00 -3.80
C ALA A 248 -11.66 -10.87 -3.11
N VAL A 249 -10.96 -11.99 -2.92
CA VAL A 249 -9.59 -12.00 -2.38
C VAL A 249 -8.61 -12.33 -3.48
N ALA A 250 -7.66 -11.43 -3.76
CA ALA A 250 -6.58 -11.65 -4.72
C ALA A 250 -5.25 -11.82 -3.96
N THR A 251 -4.79 -13.05 -3.82
CA THR A 251 -3.49 -13.38 -3.23
C THR A 251 -2.43 -13.38 -4.33
N LEU A 252 -1.55 -12.38 -4.32
CA LEU A 252 -0.53 -12.17 -5.34
C LEU A 252 0.81 -12.76 -4.92
N ALA A 253 1.61 -13.18 -5.89
CA ALA A 253 3.03 -13.41 -5.71
C ALA A 253 3.81 -12.08 -5.80
N PRO A 254 4.98 -11.95 -5.16
CA PRO A 254 5.82 -10.76 -5.32
C PRO A 254 6.18 -10.49 -6.80
N GLY A 255 5.84 -9.28 -7.27
CA GLY A 255 5.97 -8.87 -8.66
C GLY A 255 4.74 -9.16 -9.53
N GLU A 256 3.73 -9.85 -9.02
CA GLU A 256 2.47 -10.10 -9.71
C GLU A 256 1.55 -8.87 -9.65
N ALA A 257 0.86 -8.61 -10.76
CA ALA A 257 -0.08 -7.51 -10.91
C ALA A 257 -1.52 -8.02 -10.96
N TYR A 258 -2.42 -7.30 -10.32
CA TYR A 258 -3.86 -7.45 -10.41
C TYR A 258 -4.47 -6.26 -11.15
N VAL A 259 -5.17 -6.53 -12.25
CA VAL A 259 -5.91 -5.50 -12.98
C VAL A 259 -7.35 -5.51 -12.48
N VAL A 260 -7.77 -4.37 -11.94
CA VAL A 260 -9.15 -4.20 -11.43
C VAL A 260 -10.07 -3.94 -12.61
N ALA A 261 -11.02 -4.84 -12.82
CA ALA A 261 -12.03 -4.66 -13.88
C ALA A 261 -12.81 -3.36 -13.64
N GLU A 262 -13.04 -2.59 -14.69
CA GLU A 262 -13.83 -1.37 -14.63
C GLU A 262 -15.19 -1.65 -13.99
N SER A 263 -15.56 -0.85 -12.99
CA SER A 263 -16.90 -0.87 -12.46
C SER A 263 -17.77 -0.01 -13.37
N VAL A 264 -18.81 -0.58 -13.94
CA VAL A 264 -19.91 0.22 -14.46
C VAL A 264 -20.56 0.88 -13.26
N ARG A 265 -20.06 2.05 -12.85
CA ARG A 265 -20.72 2.88 -11.82
C ARG A 265 -22.03 3.37 -12.45
N ARG A 266 -23.14 2.80 -12.00
CA ARG A 266 -24.50 3.27 -12.35
C ARG A 266 -24.86 4.50 -11.54
#